data_e773ed8fbe620fb1c18277c3c9166230
#
_entry.id   e773ed8fbe620fb1c18277c3c9166230
#
_cell.length_a   1.000
_cell.length_b   1.000
_cell.length_c   1.000
_cell.angle_alpha   90.00
_cell.angle_beta   90.00
_cell.angle_gamma   90.00
#
_symmetry.space_group_name_H-M   'P 1'
#
loop_
_entity.id
_entity.type
_entity.pdbx_description
1 polymer ?
#
loop_
_entity_poly.entity_id
_entity_poly.type
_entity_poly.pdbx_seq_one_letter_code
_entity_poly.pdbx_strand_id
1 'polypeptide(L)'
;MKKKVLTTLLCVSLAATLLAGCGGGEDKSANADPAPATDDAAPATDDAEPATDDAASGDTAEATTGGDYKFEIIVKSYQSSYWQAAVTGVNQKAGELGVTVNCTGPNNESDIADQVNMLNNAINNAPDGIGLAACDQEACLDSLQTAMDNGIPVVCFDSGIPNAPEGSVLATIATDNYAAGATAAENLYPALKDKIASATAPVRIGEVNQEATSESITSRGLGFIEKIIELAKADGKTVAVIG
;
A
#
# COMPACT_ATOMS: atom_id res chain seq x y z
N MET A 1 -20.27 -17.16 -55.33
CA MET A 1 -20.92 -18.42 -54.91
C MET A 1 -21.08 -18.35 -53.40
N LYS A 2 -22.21 -18.15 -53.03
CA LYS A 2 -23.15 -18.50 -51.98
C LYS A 2 -22.67 -19.67 -51.10
N LYS A 3 -22.65 -19.47 -49.76
CA LYS A 3 -23.37 -20.34 -48.81
C LYS A 3 -23.50 -19.67 -47.45
N LYS A 4 -24.73 -19.35 -47.13
CA LYS A 4 -25.25 -19.02 -45.80
C LYS A 4 -25.41 -20.32 -45.02
N VAL A 5 -25.08 -20.36 -43.75
CA VAL A 5 -25.67 -21.34 -42.83
C VAL A 5 -26.10 -20.58 -41.57
N LEU A 6 -27.35 -20.63 -41.36
CA LEU A 6 -28.22 -20.19 -40.29
C LEU A 6 -28.38 -21.36 -39.29
N THR A 7 -28.22 -21.17 -38.00
CA THR A 7 -28.75 -22.06 -36.95
C THR A 7 -28.86 -21.29 -35.64
N THR A 8 -29.97 -20.80 -35.30
CA THR A 8 -31.09 -21.27 -34.48
C THR A 8 -30.86 -21.19 -32.98
N LEU A 9 -31.62 -20.25 -32.39
CA LEU A 9 -31.99 -20.05 -31.00
C LEU A 9 -32.46 -21.37 -30.32
N LEU A 10 -32.06 -21.57 -29.06
CA LEU A 10 -32.85 -22.40 -28.15
C LEU A 10 -32.92 -21.71 -26.78
N CYS A 11 -34.06 -21.08 -26.52
CA CYS A 11 -34.52 -20.67 -25.21
C CYS A 11 -35.07 -21.87 -24.46
N VAL A 12 -34.63 -22.12 -23.25
CA VAL A 12 -35.38 -22.94 -22.28
C VAL A 12 -35.53 -22.17 -20.98
N SER A 13 -36.73 -21.69 -20.78
CA SER A 13 -37.28 -21.20 -19.54
C SER A 13 -37.70 -22.37 -18.66
N LEU A 14 -37.37 -22.38 -17.37
CA LEU A 14 -38.12 -23.21 -16.42
C LEU A 14 -38.45 -22.38 -15.17
N ALA A 15 -39.74 -22.37 -14.90
CA ALA A 15 -40.43 -21.58 -13.90
C ALA A 15 -40.45 -22.26 -12.53
N ALA A 16 -40.65 -21.41 -11.55
CA ALA A 16 -40.99 -21.56 -10.15
C ALA A 16 -41.78 -22.79 -9.68
N THR A 17 -41.49 -23.25 -8.45
CA THR A 17 -42.52 -23.74 -7.53
C THR A 17 -42.21 -23.33 -6.09
N LEU A 18 -43.08 -22.51 -5.57
CA LEU A 18 -43.33 -22.27 -4.14
C LEU A 18 -44.07 -23.48 -3.57
N LEU A 19 -43.73 -23.93 -2.38
CA LEU A 19 -44.73 -24.51 -1.46
C LEU A 19 -44.28 -24.36 0.00
N ALA A 20 -45.14 -23.72 0.74
CA ALA A 20 -45.12 -23.53 2.16
C ALA A 20 -45.39 -24.86 2.91
N GLY A 21 -44.78 -25.06 4.04
CA GLY A 21 -45.09 -26.11 5.00
C GLY A 21 -44.86 -25.62 6.42
N CYS A 22 -45.96 -25.30 7.08
CA CYS A 22 -46.06 -24.95 8.49
C CYS A 22 -46.11 -26.25 9.31
N GLY A 23 -45.40 -26.33 10.46
CA GLY A 23 -45.57 -27.41 11.44
C GLY A 23 -44.65 -27.22 12.61
N GLY A 24 -45.22 -26.86 13.76
CA GLY A 24 -44.56 -26.55 15.01
C GLY A 24 -44.08 -27.78 15.79
N GLY A 25 -43.20 -27.55 16.76
CA GLY A 25 -42.71 -28.48 17.74
C GLY A 25 -41.72 -27.76 18.66
N GLU A 26 -42.18 -27.41 19.86
CA GLU A 26 -41.36 -26.94 20.96
C GLU A 26 -40.42 -28.05 21.41
N ASP A 27 -39.14 -27.77 21.64
CA ASP A 27 -38.42 -28.26 22.79
C ASP A 27 -37.24 -27.38 23.17
N LYS A 28 -37.13 -27.16 24.47
CA LYS A 28 -36.16 -26.38 25.19
C LYS A 28 -34.79 -27.06 25.16
N SER A 29 -33.70 -26.35 24.98
CA SER A 29 -32.63 -26.35 25.99
C SER A 29 -31.38 -25.59 25.52
N ALA A 30 -30.85 -24.87 26.49
CA ALA A 30 -29.47 -24.45 26.70
C ALA A 30 -28.88 -23.30 25.85
N ASN A 31 -29.04 -22.14 26.45
CA ASN A 31 -28.13 -21.02 26.42
C ASN A 31 -26.70 -21.47 26.73
N ALA A 32 -25.77 -21.21 25.85
CA ALA A 32 -24.34 -21.12 26.12
C ALA A 32 -23.83 -19.81 25.53
N ASP A 33 -23.73 -18.82 26.37
CA ASP A 33 -23.03 -17.56 26.17
C ASP A 33 -21.54 -17.85 25.95
N PRO A 34 -20.88 -17.33 24.92
CA PRO A 34 -19.42 -17.35 24.88
C PRO A 34 -18.88 -16.26 25.82
N ALA A 35 -18.12 -16.68 26.81
CA ALA A 35 -17.39 -15.83 27.75
C ALA A 35 -16.46 -14.85 26.98
N PRO A 36 -16.29 -13.60 27.47
CA PRO A 36 -15.36 -12.66 26.90
C PRO A 36 -13.93 -13.12 27.16
N ALA A 37 -13.13 -13.15 26.08
CA ALA A 37 -11.68 -13.32 26.15
C ALA A 37 -11.10 -12.14 26.91
N THR A 38 -10.50 -12.41 28.06
CA THR A 38 -9.68 -11.45 28.79
C THR A 38 -8.35 -11.30 28.06
N ASP A 39 -8.18 -10.15 27.42
CA ASP A 39 -6.93 -9.67 26.85
C ASP A 39 -6.04 -9.20 28.00
N ASP A 40 -5.15 -10.08 28.45
CA ASP A 40 -4.12 -9.77 29.46
C ASP A 40 -2.77 -9.71 28.73
N ALA A 41 -2.56 -8.64 27.96
CA ALA A 41 -1.27 -8.29 27.41
C ALA A 41 -0.63 -7.23 28.31
N ALA A 42 0.29 -7.66 29.16
CA ALA A 42 1.15 -6.78 29.94
C ALA A 42 2.00 -5.92 28.99
N PRO A 43 2.19 -4.62 29.30
CA PRO A 43 3.07 -3.76 28.49
C PRO A 43 4.53 -4.17 28.71
N ALA A 44 5.22 -4.49 27.61
CA ALA A 44 6.67 -4.59 27.59
C ALA A 44 7.24 -3.20 27.86
N THR A 45 7.94 -3.04 28.94
CA THR A 45 8.77 -1.87 29.22
C THR A 45 10.03 -2.00 28.39
N ASP A 46 10.08 -1.24 27.29
CA ASP A 46 11.29 -1.06 26.48
C ASP A 46 12.09 0.09 27.12
N ASP A 47 13.12 -0.28 27.87
CA ASP A 47 14.11 0.64 28.47
C ASP A 47 15.21 0.85 27.40
N ALA A 48 14.92 1.69 26.38
CA ALA A 48 15.91 2.15 25.46
C ALA A 48 16.44 3.52 25.93
N GLU A 49 17.65 3.52 26.47
CA GLU A 49 18.44 4.71 26.76
C GLU A 49 18.59 5.57 25.48
N PRO A 50 18.36 6.89 25.54
CA PRO A 50 18.53 7.73 24.36
C PRO A 50 20.02 7.89 24.05
N ALA A 51 20.42 7.45 22.86
CA ALA A 51 21.71 7.80 22.30
C ALA A 51 21.77 9.34 22.15
N THR A 52 22.75 9.95 22.80
CA THR A 52 23.07 11.36 22.63
C THR A 52 23.69 11.56 21.24
N ASP A 53 22.89 12.00 20.31
CA ASP A 53 23.34 12.44 18.99
C ASP A 53 23.84 13.88 19.10
N ASP A 54 25.08 14.06 18.64
CA ASP A 54 25.81 15.30 18.63
C ASP A 54 25.12 16.29 17.68
N ALA A 55 24.52 17.34 18.23
CA ALA A 55 23.75 18.31 17.48
C ALA A 55 24.65 19.10 16.54
N ALA A 56 24.67 18.75 15.28
CA ALA A 56 25.06 19.67 14.23
C ALA A 56 24.08 20.84 14.23
N SER A 57 24.62 22.04 14.54
CA SER A 57 23.95 23.32 14.49
C SER A 57 23.45 23.58 13.07
N GLY A 58 22.24 23.09 12.78
CA GLY A 58 21.48 23.43 11.58
C GLY A 58 20.73 24.71 11.85
N ASP A 59 20.97 25.67 10.98
CA ASP A 59 20.26 26.93 10.81
C ASP A 59 18.74 26.71 11.02
N THR A 60 18.20 27.20 12.13
CA THR A 60 16.77 27.24 12.38
C THR A 60 16.19 28.27 11.43
N ALA A 61 15.80 27.83 10.25
CA ALA A 61 14.87 28.58 9.44
C ALA A 61 13.63 28.83 10.32
N GLU A 62 13.42 30.07 10.71
CA GLU A 62 12.19 30.52 11.35
C GLU A 62 11.04 30.04 10.49
N ALA A 63 10.19 29.20 11.07
CA ALA A 63 8.94 28.80 10.43
C ALA A 63 8.14 30.09 10.22
N THR A 64 8.16 30.59 8.99
CA THR A 64 7.28 31.69 8.58
C THR A 64 5.87 31.17 8.76
N THR A 65 5.18 31.70 9.73
CA THR A 65 3.77 31.43 10.01
C THR A 65 2.97 31.70 8.74
N GLY A 66 2.34 30.65 8.24
CA GLY A 66 1.29 30.55 7.24
C GLY A 66 1.14 31.73 6.26
N GLY A 67 1.64 31.51 5.03
CA GLY A 67 1.13 32.24 3.87
C GLY A 67 -0.13 31.53 3.32
N ASP A 68 -0.81 32.14 2.37
CA ASP A 68 -1.98 31.55 1.66
C ASP A 68 -1.58 30.35 0.78
N TYR A 69 -0.64 29.50 1.27
CA TYR A 69 -0.16 28.34 0.53
C TYR A 69 -1.25 27.26 0.42
N LYS A 70 -1.33 26.65 -0.77
CA LYS A 70 -2.30 25.60 -1.11
C LYS A 70 -1.56 24.38 -1.62
N PHE A 71 -1.79 23.24 -1.00
CA PHE A 71 -1.17 21.98 -1.39
C PHE A 71 -2.23 20.95 -1.80
N GLU A 72 -1.92 20.18 -2.82
CA GLU A 72 -2.70 19.01 -3.24
C GLU A 72 -1.96 17.75 -2.75
N ILE A 73 -2.66 16.89 -2.03
CA ILE A 73 -2.11 15.63 -1.49
C ILE A 73 -2.89 14.47 -2.08
N ILE A 74 -2.17 13.58 -2.78
CA ILE A 74 -2.77 12.46 -3.48
C ILE A 74 -2.27 11.17 -2.86
N VAL A 75 -3.17 10.44 -2.21
CA VAL A 75 -2.91 9.16 -1.58
C VAL A 75 -3.24 8.01 -2.54
N LYS A 76 -2.81 6.77 -2.22
CA LYS A 76 -3.07 5.60 -3.08
C LYS A 76 -4.50 5.09 -2.98
N SER A 77 -5.18 5.27 -1.84
CA SER A 77 -6.58 4.86 -1.69
C SER A 77 -7.29 5.70 -0.64
N TYR A 78 -8.40 6.31 -1.02
CA TYR A 78 -9.18 7.11 -0.07
C TYR A 78 -10.08 6.27 0.83
N GLN A 79 -10.28 4.98 0.52
CA GLN A 79 -11.11 4.04 1.31
C GLN A 79 -10.31 3.25 2.36
N SER A 80 -9.00 3.18 2.23
CA SER A 80 -8.15 2.45 3.16
C SER A 80 -7.97 3.19 4.49
N SER A 81 -8.10 2.47 5.61
CA SER A 81 -7.87 3.02 6.94
C SER A 81 -6.42 3.53 7.14
N TYR A 82 -5.45 2.91 6.48
CA TYR A 82 -4.07 3.36 6.46
C TYR A 82 -3.96 4.78 5.87
N TRP A 83 -4.56 4.98 4.70
CA TRP A 83 -4.53 6.28 4.03
C TRP A 83 -5.39 7.34 4.73
N GLN A 84 -6.48 6.93 5.40
CA GLN A 84 -7.27 7.82 6.26
C GLN A 84 -6.45 8.36 7.43
N ALA A 85 -5.58 7.53 8.02
CA ALA A 85 -4.66 7.97 9.07
C ALA A 85 -3.63 8.98 8.52
N ALA A 86 -3.07 8.73 7.32
CA ALA A 86 -2.18 9.66 6.66
C ALA A 86 -2.85 11.02 6.39
N VAL A 87 -4.07 11.01 5.83
CA VAL A 87 -4.87 12.23 5.57
C VAL A 87 -5.16 12.98 6.88
N THR A 88 -5.43 12.27 7.96
CA THR A 88 -5.61 12.88 9.29
C THR A 88 -4.37 13.64 9.74
N GLY A 89 -3.19 13.02 9.59
CA GLY A 89 -1.90 13.66 9.92
C GLY A 89 -1.61 14.89 9.05
N VAL A 90 -1.91 14.81 7.75
CA VAL A 90 -1.78 15.93 6.80
C VAL A 90 -2.66 17.12 7.26
N ASN A 91 -3.94 16.87 7.54
CA ASN A 91 -4.87 17.92 7.97
C ASN A 91 -4.47 18.55 9.30
N GLN A 92 -4.01 17.74 10.25
CA GLN A 92 -3.49 18.26 11.52
C GLN A 92 -2.29 19.18 11.28
N LYS A 93 -1.31 18.74 10.48
CA LYS A 93 -0.11 19.53 10.22
C LYS A 93 -0.41 20.79 9.41
N ALA A 94 -1.33 20.73 8.47
CA ALA A 94 -1.80 21.90 7.74
C ALA A 94 -2.41 22.95 8.68
N GLY A 95 -3.22 22.54 9.66
CA GLY A 95 -3.77 23.42 10.68
C GLY A 95 -2.68 24.06 11.57
N GLU A 96 -1.66 23.28 11.95
CA GLU A 96 -0.52 23.80 12.72
C GLU A 96 0.31 24.84 11.94
N LEU A 97 0.46 24.63 10.64
CA LEU A 97 1.22 25.50 9.75
C LEU A 97 0.40 26.68 9.19
N GLY A 98 -0.93 26.66 9.34
CA GLY A 98 -1.82 27.68 8.79
C GLY A 98 -1.87 27.68 7.26
N VAL A 99 -1.76 26.49 6.63
CA VAL A 99 -1.82 26.31 5.18
C VAL A 99 -3.09 25.57 4.78
N THR A 100 -3.49 25.67 3.51
CA THR A 100 -4.63 24.94 2.96
C THR A 100 -4.15 23.66 2.28
N VAL A 101 -4.82 22.53 2.56
CA VAL A 101 -4.57 21.27 1.87
C VAL A 101 -5.87 20.71 1.29
N ASN A 102 -5.77 20.13 0.11
CA ASN A 102 -6.82 19.30 -0.48
C ASN A 102 -6.26 17.87 -0.60
N CYS A 103 -6.93 16.90 0.04
CA CYS A 103 -6.52 15.51 0.03
C CYS A 103 -7.46 14.71 -0.86
N THR A 104 -6.90 14.00 -1.84
CA THR A 104 -7.64 13.14 -2.78
C THR A 104 -6.95 11.79 -2.93
N GLY A 105 -7.63 10.84 -3.54
CA GLY A 105 -7.08 9.53 -3.87
C GLY A 105 -8.15 8.65 -4.52
N PRO A 106 -7.75 7.65 -5.33
CA PRO A 106 -8.68 6.70 -5.91
C PRO A 106 -9.35 5.84 -4.84
N ASN A 107 -10.33 5.05 -5.23
CA ASN A 107 -11.00 4.15 -4.30
C ASN A 107 -10.07 2.99 -3.88
N ASN A 108 -9.31 2.45 -4.83
CA ASN A 108 -8.37 1.34 -4.61
C ASN A 108 -6.99 1.70 -5.15
N GLU A 109 -5.95 1.08 -4.61
CA GLU A 109 -4.57 1.30 -5.05
C GLU A 109 -4.30 0.79 -6.48
N SER A 110 -5.17 -0.09 -6.99
CA SER A 110 -5.15 -0.57 -8.38
C SER A 110 -5.81 0.37 -9.40
N ASP A 111 -6.49 1.44 -8.95
CA ASP A 111 -7.19 2.37 -9.81
C ASP A 111 -6.22 3.45 -10.36
N ILE A 112 -5.16 2.99 -11.05
CA ILE A 112 -4.03 3.80 -11.50
C ILE A 112 -4.47 4.97 -12.38
N ALA A 113 -5.37 4.70 -13.34
CA ALA A 113 -5.86 5.72 -14.26
C ALA A 113 -6.61 6.86 -13.53
N ASP A 114 -7.34 6.53 -12.47
CA ASP A 114 -8.04 7.52 -11.66
C ASP A 114 -7.02 8.39 -10.90
N GLN A 115 -5.94 7.79 -10.36
CA GLN A 115 -4.89 8.57 -9.70
C GLN A 115 -4.19 9.53 -10.68
N VAL A 116 -3.88 9.09 -11.90
CA VAL A 116 -3.29 9.96 -12.94
C VAL A 116 -4.23 11.13 -13.27
N ASN A 117 -5.54 10.87 -13.38
CA ASN A 117 -6.52 11.93 -13.61
C ASN A 117 -6.57 12.92 -12.43
N MET A 118 -6.50 12.42 -11.19
CA MET A 118 -6.44 13.28 -10.00
C MET A 118 -5.18 14.13 -9.96
N LEU A 119 -4.01 13.56 -10.33
CA LEU A 119 -2.76 14.31 -10.42
C LEU A 119 -2.85 15.42 -11.49
N ASN A 120 -3.40 15.12 -12.67
CA ASN A 120 -3.59 16.12 -13.71
C ASN A 120 -4.57 17.24 -13.26
N ASN A 121 -5.62 16.90 -12.54
CA ASN A 121 -6.53 17.88 -11.96
C ASN A 121 -5.83 18.75 -10.91
N ALA A 122 -5.02 18.14 -10.04
CA ALA A 122 -4.21 18.86 -9.06
C ALA A 122 -3.25 19.87 -9.73
N ILE A 123 -2.56 19.45 -10.80
CA ILE A 123 -1.68 20.33 -11.56
C ILE A 123 -2.47 21.50 -12.17
N ASN A 124 -3.66 21.25 -12.71
CA ASN A 124 -4.51 22.30 -13.29
C ASN A 124 -5.01 23.32 -12.24
N ASN A 125 -5.08 22.93 -10.97
CA ASN A 125 -5.43 23.84 -9.86
C ASN A 125 -4.28 24.81 -9.52
N ALA A 126 -3.10 24.64 -10.13
CA ALA A 126 -1.89 25.43 -9.87
C ALA A 126 -1.59 25.62 -8.37
N PRO A 127 -1.39 24.54 -7.61
CA PRO A 127 -1.05 24.61 -6.19
C PRO A 127 0.40 25.08 -5.99
N ASP A 128 0.73 25.47 -4.76
CA ASP A 128 2.11 25.78 -4.36
C ASP A 128 2.98 24.51 -4.21
N GLY A 129 2.37 23.34 -4.19
CA GLY A 129 3.08 22.06 -4.20
C GLY A 129 2.13 20.87 -4.16
N ILE A 130 2.66 19.72 -4.57
CA ILE A 130 1.93 18.45 -4.62
C ILE A 130 2.67 17.41 -3.78
N GLY A 131 1.94 16.71 -2.90
CA GLY A 131 2.38 15.48 -2.25
C GLY A 131 1.75 14.29 -2.96
N LEU A 132 2.55 13.33 -3.41
CA LEU A 132 2.09 12.16 -4.18
C LEU A 132 2.58 10.86 -3.57
N ALA A 133 1.66 9.96 -3.22
CA ALA A 133 1.96 8.55 -3.00
C ALA A 133 1.56 7.77 -4.26
N ALA A 134 2.53 7.37 -5.07
CA ALA A 134 2.25 6.83 -6.39
C ALA A 134 1.75 5.38 -6.34
N CYS A 135 0.65 5.09 -7.02
CA CYS A 135 0.14 3.73 -7.24
C CYS A 135 0.98 2.93 -8.25
N ASP A 136 1.65 3.62 -9.16
CA ASP A 136 2.41 3.02 -10.25
C ASP A 136 3.70 3.81 -10.53
N GLN A 137 4.78 3.10 -10.87
CA GLN A 137 6.12 3.70 -11.05
C GLN A 137 6.27 4.47 -12.38
N GLU A 138 5.39 4.27 -13.35
CA GLU A 138 5.53 4.82 -14.70
C GLU A 138 4.32 5.67 -15.14
N ALA A 139 3.14 5.36 -14.64
CA ALA A 139 1.90 5.99 -15.12
C ALA A 139 1.85 7.51 -14.90
N CYS A 140 2.61 8.05 -13.95
CA CYS A 140 2.63 9.47 -13.61
C CYS A 140 3.74 10.28 -14.29
N LEU A 141 4.62 9.66 -15.10
CA LEU A 141 5.81 10.32 -15.65
C LEU A 141 5.47 11.58 -16.46
N ASP A 142 4.51 11.51 -17.37
CA ASP A 142 4.09 12.66 -18.19
C ASP A 142 3.45 13.77 -17.33
N SER A 143 2.71 13.38 -16.29
CA SER A 143 2.10 14.35 -15.35
C SER A 143 3.17 15.03 -14.51
N LEU A 144 4.21 14.31 -14.08
CA LEU A 144 5.35 14.90 -13.36
C LEU A 144 6.13 15.88 -14.23
N GLN A 145 6.35 15.55 -15.51
CA GLN A 145 6.95 16.48 -16.46
C GLN A 145 6.10 17.75 -16.58
N THR A 146 4.78 17.60 -16.70
CA THR A 146 3.85 18.74 -16.78
C THR A 146 3.88 19.59 -15.50
N ALA A 147 3.94 18.97 -14.32
CA ALA A 147 4.06 19.71 -13.05
C ALA A 147 5.37 20.53 -13.01
N MET A 148 6.48 19.93 -13.42
CA MET A 148 7.78 20.58 -13.50
C MET A 148 7.77 21.76 -14.48
N ASP A 149 7.21 21.58 -15.67
CA ASP A 149 7.09 22.63 -16.70
C ASP A 149 6.23 23.81 -16.21
N ASN A 150 5.26 23.55 -15.33
CA ASN A 150 4.44 24.57 -14.69
C ASN A 150 5.08 25.16 -13.41
N GLY A 151 6.27 24.71 -13.03
CA GLY A 151 6.98 25.17 -11.82
C GLY A 151 6.33 24.72 -10.51
N ILE A 152 5.53 23.64 -10.53
CA ILE A 152 4.86 23.08 -9.36
C ILE A 152 5.77 22.02 -8.72
N PRO A 153 6.28 22.23 -7.51
CA PRO A 153 7.12 21.27 -6.81
C PRO A 153 6.32 20.02 -6.40
N VAL A 154 6.92 18.85 -6.62
CA VAL A 154 6.33 17.57 -6.21
C VAL A 154 7.24 16.88 -5.20
N VAL A 155 6.65 16.37 -4.12
CA VAL A 155 7.30 15.49 -3.15
C VAL A 155 6.55 14.16 -3.15
N CYS A 156 7.28 13.06 -3.33
CA CYS A 156 6.69 11.72 -3.17
C CYS A 156 6.76 11.28 -1.70
N PHE A 157 5.77 10.53 -1.25
CA PHE A 157 5.76 9.89 0.06
C PHE A 157 5.23 8.46 -0.02
N ASP A 158 5.63 7.59 0.92
CA ASP A 158 5.34 6.16 0.97
C ASP A 158 5.90 5.38 -0.23
N SER A 159 5.65 5.82 -1.44
CA SER A 159 6.08 5.18 -2.68
C SER A 159 6.59 6.23 -3.65
N GLY A 160 7.79 6.01 -4.17
CA GLY A 160 8.45 6.89 -5.13
C GLY A 160 8.19 6.52 -6.58
N ILE A 161 8.79 7.30 -7.47
CA ILE A 161 8.80 7.07 -8.92
C ILE A 161 10.27 7.09 -9.37
N PRO A 162 10.95 5.92 -9.37
CA PRO A 162 12.40 5.85 -9.61
C PRO A 162 12.85 6.43 -10.97
N ASN A 163 12.00 6.34 -11.98
CA ASN A 163 12.27 6.82 -13.34
C ASN A 163 11.65 8.20 -13.61
N ALA A 164 11.28 8.97 -12.58
CA ALA A 164 10.75 10.30 -12.73
C ALA A 164 11.73 11.20 -13.55
N PRO A 165 11.22 12.11 -14.40
CA PRO A 165 12.06 13.09 -15.06
C PRO A 165 12.96 13.81 -14.07
N GLU A 166 14.23 14.02 -14.42
CA GLU A 166 15.20 14.64 -13.52
C GLU A 166 14.71 16.02 -13.05
N GLY A 167 14.64 16.21 -11.72
CA GLY A 167 14.15 17.44 -11.12
C GLY A 167 12.63 17.56 -10.98
N SER A 168 11.84 16.64 -11.51
CA SER A 168 10.37 16.67 -11.37
C SER A 168 9.87 16.26 -9.97
N VAL A 169 10.65 15.49 -9.24
CA VAL A 169 10.40 15.11 -7.84
C VAL A 169 11.53 15.67 -6.99
N LEU A 170 11.21 16.52 -6.02
CA LEU A 170 12.20 17.17 -5.16
C LEU A 170 12.75 16.23 -4.09
N ALA A 171 11.91 15.35 -3.56
CA ALA A 171 12.28 14.37 -2.55
C ALA A 171 11.27 13.22 -2.53
N THR A 172 11.72 12.05 -2.05
CA THR A 172 10.86 10.93 -1.70
C THR A 172 11.09 10.58 -0.24
N ILE A 173 10.00 10.54 0.53
CA ILE A 173 10.01 10.19 1.95
C ILE A 173 9.28 8.84 2.09
N ALA A 174 10.03 7.78 2.30
CA ALA A 174 9.51 6.43 2.32
C ALA A 174 10.27 5.56 3.33
N THR A 175 9.66 4.43 3.69
CA THR A 175 10.37 3.32 4.35
C THR A 175 11.43 2.78 3.39
N ASP A 176 12.57 2.34 3.90
CA ASP A 176 13.46 1.45 3.13
C ASP A 176 12.76 0.10 2.95
N ASN A 177 11.98 0.01 1.87
CA ASN A 177 11.11 -1.13 1.61
C ASN A 177 11.88 -2.41 1.32
N TYR A 178 13.03 -2.29 0.65
CA TYR A 178 13.92 -3.43 0.41
C TYR A 178 14.47 -3.99 1.73
N ALA A 179 15.00 -3.15 2.60
CA ALA A 179 15.49 -3.57 3.92
C ALA A 179 14.36 -4.13 4.80
N ALA A 180 13.16 -3.56 4.73
CA ALA A 180 11.99 -4.08 5.45
C ALA A 180 11.61 -5.50 4.97
N GLY A 181 11.63 -5.75 3.66
CA GLY A 181 11.43 -7.07 3.08
C GLY A 181 12.50 -8.08 3.52
N ALA A 182 13.76 -7.67 3.48
CA ALA A 182 14.88 -8.49 3.96
C ALA A 182 14.73 -8.84 5.44
N THR A 183 14.37 -7.87 6.28
CA THR A 183 14.09 -8.08 7.71
C THR A 183 12.96 -9.08 7.94
N ALA A 184 11.88 -9.00 7.13
CA ALA A 184 10.80 -9.97 7.21
C ALA A 184 11.28 -11.40 6.89
N ALA A 185 12.13 -11.56 5.88
CA ALA A 185 12.74 -12.86 5.54
C ALA A 185 13.63 -13.40 6.67
N GLU A 186 14.46 -12.54 7.28
CA GLU A 186 15.32 -12.90 8.40
C GLU A 186 14.53 -13.40 9.61
N ASN A 187 13.39 -12.76 9.90
CA ASN A 187 12.52 -13.16 11.01
C ASN A 187 11.69 -14.42 10.70
N LEU A 188 11.32 -14.64 9.44
CA LEU A 188 10.57 -15.83 9.04
C LEU A 188 11.46 -17.08 8.91
N TYR A 189 12.70 -16.93 8.43
CA TYR A 189 13.57 -18.04 8.10
C TYR A 189 13.81 -19.02 9.26
N PRO A 190 14.03 -18.60 10.52
CA PRO A 190 14.19 -19.52 11.65
C PRO A 190 12.99 -20.47 11.81
N ALA A 191 11.77 -20.01 11.57
CA ALA A 191 10.55 -20.84 11.67
C ALA A 191 10.45 -21.86 10.51
N LEU A 192 11.13 -21.62 9.40
CA LEU A 192 11.14 -22.49 8.23
C LEU A 192 12.35 -23.44 8.19
N LYS A 193 13.37 -23.18 8.99
CA LYS A 193 14.69 -23.81 8.91
C LYS A 193 14.62 -25.34 8.95
N ASP A 194 13.90 -25.92 9.91
CA ASP A 194 13.77 -27.38 10.06
C ASP A 194 13.04 -28.01 8.87
N LYS A 195 12.00 -27.35 8.37
CA LYS A 195 11.26 -27.78 7.19
C LYS A 195 12.15 -27.78 5.95
N ILE A 196 12.94 -26.71 5.77
CA ILE A 196 13.87 -26.56 4.65
C ILE A 196 15.00 -27.59 4.77
N ALA A 197 15.55 -27.81 5.97
CA ALA A 197 16.63 -28.76 6.22
C ALA A 197 16.23 -30.21 5.93
N SER A 198 15.02 -30.62 6.29
CA SER A 198 14.51 -31.99 6.08
C SER A 198 13.96 -32.23 4.67
N ALA A 199 13.78 -31.18 3.87
CA ALA A 199 13.21 -31.31 2.53
C ALA A 199 14.17 -32.02 1.56
N THR A 200 13.61 -32.94 0.74
CA THR A 200 14.31 -33.66 -0.33
C THR A 200 14.22 -32.95 -1.68
N ALA A 201 13.39 -31.92 -1.79
CA ALA A 201 13.22 -31.04 -2.95
C ALA A 201 13.13 -29.58 -2.46
N PRO A 202 13.31 -28.58 -3.34
CA PRO A 202 13.19 -27.17 -2.95
C PRO A 202 11.83 -26.89 -2.30
N VAL A 203 11.85 -26.24 -1.13
CA VAL A 203 10.64 -25.77 -0.46
C VAL A 203 10.09 -24.59 -1.26
N ARG A 204 8.80 -24.65 -1.60
CA ARG A 204 8.13 -23.56 -2.30
C ARG A 204 7.59 -22.55 -1.28
N ILE A 205 7.91 -21.29 -1.49
CA ILE A 205 7.45 -20.15 -0.67
C ILE A 205 6.61 -19.27 -1.58
N GLY A 206 5.34 -19.10 -1.23
CA GLY A 206 4.43 -18.18 -1.94
C GLY A 206 4.61 -16.77 -1.40
N GLU A 207 4.77 -15.81 -2.29
CA GLU A 207 4.68 -14.40 -2.00
C GLU A 207 3.36 -13.86 -2.52
N VAL A 208 2.66 -13.09 -1.68
CA VAL A 208 1.41 -12.43 -2.05
C VAL A 208 1.54 -10.95 -1.72
N ASN A 209 1.53 -10.14 -2.75
CA ASN A 209 1.56 -8.69 -2.66
C ASN A 209 0.16 -8.09 -2.84
N GLN A 210 -0.07 -6.92 -2.30
CA GLN A 210 -1.33 -6.19 -2.44
C GLN A 210 -1.56 -5.78 -3.90
N GLU A 211 -0.50 -5.39 -4.60
CA GLU A 211 -0.44 -5.04 -6.02
C GLU A 211 1.00 -5.21 -6.53
N ALA A 212 1.26 -4.94 -7.80
CA ALA A 212 2.55 -5.25 -8.42
C ALA A 212 3.21 -4.04 -9.10
N THR A 213 2.69 -2.84 -8.94
CA THR A 213 3.08 -1.67 -9.75
C THR A 213 3.74 -0.55 -8.95
N SER A 214 3.46 -0.42 -7.65
CA SER A 214 4.09 0.61 -6.84
C SER A 214 5.51 0.23 -6.39
N GLU A 215 6.36 1.23 -6.25
CA GLU A 215 7.75 1.04 -5.80
C GLU A 215 7.82 0.39 -4.42
N SER A 216 7.01 0.85 -3.46
CA SER A 216 7.05 0.35 -2.09
C SER A 216 6.74 -1.14 -1.97
N ILE A 217 5.82 -1.65 -2.79
CA ILE A 217 5.43 -3.07 -2.79
C ILE A 217 6.45 -3.92 -3.53
N THR A 218 6.86 -3.50 -4.72
CA THR A 218 7.83 -4.25 -5.54
C THR A 218 9.20 -4.34 -4.87
N SER A 219 9.68 -3.24 -4.28
CA SER A 219 10.95 -3.19 -3.57
C SER A 219 10.94 -4.07 -2.31
N ARG A 220 9.84 -4.04 -1.53
CA ARG A 220 9.69 -4.88 -0.34
C ARG A 220 9.64 -6.37 -0.67
N GLY A 221 8.88 -6.73 -1.71
CA GLY A 221 8.84 -8.11 -2.21
C GLY A 221 10.20 -8.60 -2.65
N LEU A 222 10.93 -7.80 -3.44
CA LEU A 222 12.26 -8.14 -3.90
C LEU A 222 13.23 -8.36 -2.72
N GLY A 223 13.23 -7.47 -1.72
CA GLY A 223 14.07 -7.61 -0.53
C GLY A 223 13.80 -8.91 0.23
N PHE A 224 12.51 -9.29 0.36
CA PHE A 224 12.14 -10.57 0.96
C PHE A 224 12.63 -11.76 0.12
N ILE A 225 12.39 -11.75 -1.18
CA ILE A 225 12.78 -12.84 -2.10
C ILE A 225 14.28 -13.08 -2.07
N GLU A 226 15.06 -12.04 -2.24
CA GLU A 226 16.52 -12.16 -2.29
C GLU A 226 17.08 -12.64 -0.96
N LYS A 227 16.61 -12.10 0.15
CA LYS A 227 17.10 -12.49 1.48
C LYS A 227 16.72 -13.93 1.85
N ILE A 228 15.51 -14.39 1.58
CA ILE A 228 15.11 -15.76 1.90
C ILE A 228 15.91 -16.79 1.08
N ILE A 229 16.23 -16.47 -0.17
CA ILE A 229 17.07 -17.29 -1.02
C ILE A 229 18.52 -17.30 -0.50
N GLU A 230 19.05 -16.15 -0.11
CA GLU A 230 20.39 -16.01 0.49
C GLU A 230 20.54 -16.89 1.74
N LEU A 231 19.58 -16.79 2.68
CA LEU A 231 19.59 -17.55 3.93
C LEU A 231 19.53 -19.06 3.69
N ALA A 232 18.67 -19.51 2.79
CA ALA A 232 18.58 -20.93 2.42
C ALA A 232 19.89 -21.43 1.79
N LYS A 233 20.49 -20.62 0.91
CA LYS A 233 21.78 -20.94 0.28
C LYS A 233 22.92 -21.03 1.29
N ALA A 234 22.94 -20.17 2.29
CA ALA A 234 23.95 -20.22 3.37
C ALA A 234 23.88 -21.53 4.17
N ASP A 235 22.69 -22.11 4.32
CA ASP A 235 22.47 -23.43 4.93
C ASP A 235 22.62 -24.60 3.93
N GLY A 236 23.12 -24.36 2.71
CA GLY A 236 23.32 -25.37 1.67
C GLY A 236 22.00 -25.90 1.08
N LYS A 237 20.94 -25.12 1.14
CA LYS A 237 19.60 -25.49 0.69
C LYS A 237 19.10 -24.57 -0.42
N THR A 238 18.04 -25.01 -1.08
CA THR A 238 17.38 -24.25 -2.13
C THR A 238 15.90 -24.08 -1.77
N VAL A 239 15.42 -22.87 -1.92
CA VAL A 239 13.98 -22.54 -1.90
C VAL A 239 13.55 -22.04 -3.28
N ALA A 240 12.30 -22.20 -3.62
CA ALA A 240 11.70 -21.66 -4.83
C ALA A 240 10.61 -20.66 -4.40
N VAL A 241 10.84 -19.39 -4.67
CA VAL A 241 9.81 -18.37 -4.45
C VAL A 241 8.88 -18.34 -5.66
N ILE A 242 7.60 -18.26 -5.42
CA ILE A 242 6.53 -18.21 -6.41
C ILE A 242 5.57 -17.08 -6.02
N GLY A 243 5.24 -16.22 -6.94
CA GLY A 243 4.30 -15.11 -6.81
C GLY A 243 3.77 -14.70 -8.16
#